data_f3ac5de8a96a3bfe76ad328dcc11602f
#
_entry.id   f3ac5de8a96a3bfe76ad328dcc11602f
#
_cell.length_a   1.000
_cell.length_b   1.000
_cell.length_c   1.000
_cell.angle_alpha   90.00
_cell.angle_beta   90.00
_cell.angle_gamma   90.00
#
_symmetry.space_group_name_H-M   'P 1'
#
loop_
_entity.id
_entity.type
_entity.pdbx_description
1 polymer ?
#
loop_
_entity_poly.entity_id
_entity_poly.type
_entity_poly.pdbx_seq_one_letter_code
_entity_poly.pdbx_strand_id
1 'polypeptide(L)'
;MMREEKNLETIPVGPLGIICLPSCKALGDKINSYIVDWRMKRENEHTATLPFNGYLKDSYLVDAKVPRFGSGEGKGIINQSVRGDDLYILTDVTNYSLTYSLCGFTNHMSPDDHFQDLKRVIAAVGGKARRITVIMPFLYESRQHKRTGRESLDCALALQELTNMGVENIITFDAHDPRVQNAIPLKGFETVTPAYQFIKSLLQKETITVDSDHMMIISPDEGGTSRAVYYSNVLGLDLGMFYKRRDYSRIVNGRNPIVAHEFLGSSVEGKDCLVIDDMISSGESMLDVAAELKKRKARRVFLASSFGLFTNGLEKFDQYYQDGMIDRILTTNLIYQTPELLKKPYYINVDMSKYIALIIDTLNHDTSISELLDPIERINRILMKYGQKK
;
A
#
# COMPACT_ATOMS: atom_id res chain seq x y z
N MET A 1 -18.30 -1.40 -19.91
CA MET A 1 -17.21 -0.63 -20.49
C MET A 1 -16.91 0.49 -19.49
N MET A 2 -15.79 0.37 -18.76
CA MET A 2 -15.43 1.34 -17.74
C MET A 2 -15.20 2.69 -18.44
N ARG A 3 -15.81 3.77 -17.95
CA ARG A 3 -15.30 5.13 -18.20
C ARG A 3 -13.96 5.29 -17.44
N GLU A 4 -12.98 4.46 -17.78
CA GLU A 4 -11.59 4.58 -17.29
C GLU A 4 -10.81 5.63 -18.08
N GLU A 5 -11.45 6.21 -19.09
CA GLU A 5 -10.92 7.24 -19.96
C GLU A 5 -11.79 8.50 -19.81
N LYS A 6 -11.61 9.21 -18.68
CA LYS A 6 -11.99 10.63 -18.69
C LYS A 6 -11.14 11.28 -19.77
N ASN A 7 -11.78 12.00 -20.69
CA ASN A 7 -11.09 13.01 -21.48
C ASN A 7 -10.39 13.94 -20.49
N LEU A 8 -9.07 13.77 -20.34
CA LEU A 8 -8.27 14.66 -19.53
C LEU A 8 -8.07 15.93 -20.36
N GLU A 9 -9.03 16.84 -20.27
CA GLU A 9 -9.10 18.08 -21.06
C GLU A 9 -8.20 19.20 -20.54
N THR A 10 -7.40 18.89 -19.48
CA THR A 10 -6.54 19.88 -18.83
C THR A 10 -5.11 19.79 -19.35
N ILE A 11 -4.43 20.93 -19.32
CA ILE A 11 -3.00 21.00 -19.65
C ILE A 11 -2.23 20.34 -18.49
N PRO A 12 -1.34 19.36 -18.76
CA PRO A 12 -0.50 18.79 -17.74
C PRO A 12 0.35 19.85 -17.01
N VAL A 13 0.61 19.60 -15.73
CA VAL A 13 1.47 20.45 -14.88
C VAL A 13 2.84 20.68 -15.52
N GLY A 14 3.38 19.66 -16.16
CA GLY A 14 4.64 19.67 -16.89
C GLY A 14 4.88 18.33 -17.57
N PRO A 15 6.00 18.16 -18.30
CA PRO A 15 6.40 16.86 -18.78
C PRO A 15 6.48 15.86 -17.63
N LEU A 16 5.90 14.67 -17.82
CA LEU A 16 5.93 13.64 -16.79
C LEU A 16 7.32 13.02 -16.67
N GLY A 17 7.84 12.95 -15.46
CA GLY A 17 9.02 12.19 -15.09
C GLY A 17 8.71 11.26 -13.91
N ILE A 18 9.14 9.99 -13.99
CA ILE A 18 8.96 9.00 -12.92
C ILE A 18 10.32 8.44 -12.56
N ILE A 19 10.77 8.67 -11.33
CA ILE A 19 11.94 8.01 -10.75
C ILE A 19 11.45 6.83 -9.92
N CYS A 20 11.83 5.62 -10.32
CA CYS A 20 11.62 4.43 -9.51
C CYS A 20 12.94 4.04 -8.86
N LEU A 21 13.02 4.15 -7.53
CA LEU A 21 14.18 3.66 -6.82
C LEU A 21 14.32 2.14 -7.00
N PRO A 22 15.52 1.57 -6.87
CA PRO A 22 15.75 0.13 -7.08
C PRO A 22 14.79 -0.77 -6.29
N SER A 23 14.33 -0.29 -5.13
CA SER A 23 13.43 -1.02 -4.24
C SER A 23 12.05 -1.32 -4.84
N CYS A 24 11.60 -0.54 -5.83
CA CYS A 24 10.26 -0.70 -6.44
C CYS A 24 10.30 -0.77 -7.98
N LYS A 25 11.43 -1.20 -8.56
CA LYS A 25 11.64 -1.22 -10.01
C LYS A 25 10.53 -1.96 -10.77
N ALA A 26 10.17 -3.17 -10.36
CA ALA A 26 9.15 -3.98 -11.04
C ALA A 26 7.76 -3.31 -11.02
N LEU A 27 7.41 -2.62 -9.93
CA LEU A 27 6.19 -1.83 -9.82
C LEU A 27 6.23 -0.63 -10.77
N GLY A 28 7.36 0.09 -10.80
CA GLY A 28 7.57 1.24 -11.66
C GLY A 28 7.52 0.89 -13.15
N ASP A 29 8.13 -0.21 -13.56
CA ASP A 29 8.09 -0.68 -14.95
C ASP A 29 6.63 -0.93 -15.41
N LYS A 30 5.80 -1.56 -14.57
CA LYS A 30 4.36 -1.76 -14.85
C LYS A 30 3.59 -0.45 -14.92
N ILE A 31 3.82 0.46 -13.99
CA ILE A 31 3.19 1.79 -13.96
C ILE A 31 3.49 2.54 -15.26
N ASN A 32 4.77 2.59 -15.64
CA ASN A 32 5.20 3.21 -16.87
C ASN A 32 4.50 2.62 -18.10
N SER A 33 4.42 1.30 -18.19
CA SER A 33 3.76 0.62 -19.31
C SER A 33 2.29 1.00 -19.44
N TYR A 34 1.55 1.12 -18.33
CA TYR A 34 0.16 1.58 -18.36
C TYR A 34 0.02 3.01 -18.87
N ILE A 35 0.86 3.93 -18.40
CA ILE A 35 0.78 5.34 -18.80
C ILE A 35 1.15 5.50 -20.26
N VAL A 36 2.20 4.83 -20.73
CA VAL A 36 2.59 4.83 -22.16
C VAL A 36 1.43 4.36 -23.04
N ASP A 37 0.85 3.17 -22.71
CA ASP A 37 -0.28 2.60 -23.47
C ASP A 37 -1.50 3.55 -23.51
N TRP A 38 -1.87 4.16 -22.38
CA TRP A 38 -3.01 5.10 -22.35
C TRP A 38 -2.78 6.37 -23.14
N ARG A 39 -1.58 6.97 -23.04
CA ARG A 39 -1.28 8.20 -23.77
C ARG A 39 -1.18 7.98 -25.26
N MET A 40 -0.61 6.85 -25.69
CA MET A 40 -0.61 6.44 -27.10
C MET A 40 -2.02 6.21 -27.64
N LYS A 41 -2.92 5.60 -26.87
CA LYS A 41 -4.32 5.41 -27.27
C LYS A 41 -5.06 6.74 -27.38
N ARG A 42 -4.93 7.63 -26.41
CA ARG A 42 -5.55 8.97 -26.46
C ARG A 42 -5.12 9.77 -27.70
N GLU A 43 -3.85 9.69 -28.06
CA GLU A 43 -3.35 10.34 -29.28
C GLU A 43 -3.99 9.73 -30.53
N ASN A 44 -4.02 8.41 -30.64
CA ASN A 44 -4.61 7.71 -31.79
C ASN A 44 -6.10 7.96 -31.95
N GLU A 45 -6.82 8.18 -30.85
CA GLU A 45 -8.26 8.46 -30.84
C GLU A 45 -8.58 9.95 -30.93
N HIS A 46 -7.57 10.81 -31.09
CA HIS A 46 -7.70 12.28 -31.06
C HIS A 46 -8.45 12.81 -29.83
N THR A 47 -8.32 12.09 -28.71
CA THR A 47 -8.95 12.45 -27.43
C THR A 47 -7.99 13.20 -26.49
N ALA A 48 -6.74 13.38 -26.91
CA ALA A 48 -5.76 14.19 -26.21
C ALA A 48 -5.95 15.67 -26.57
N THR A 49 -6.12 16.50 -25.56
CA THR A 49 -6.57 17.86 -25.75
C THR A 49 -5.48 18.84 -26.18
N LEU A 50 -4.23 18.63 -25.77
CA LEU A 50 -3.11 19.51 -26.16
C LEU A 50 -1.80 18.74 -26.06
N PRO A 51 -1.31 18.15 -27.15
CA PRO A 51 0.03 17.60 -27.16
C PRO A 51 1.04 18.77 -27.02
N PHE A 52 1.79 18.76 -25.92
CA PHE A 52 2.97 19.60 -25.80
C PHE A 52 4.21 18.74 -25.99
N ASN A 53 5.32 19.39 -26.36
CA ASN A 53 6.58 18.67 -26.58
C ASN A 53 6.99 17.89 -25.31
N GLY A 54 7.14 16.58 -25.44
CA GLY A 54 7.45 15.65 -24.33
C GLY A 54 6.22 15.03 -23.62
N TYR A 55 5.00 15.23 -24.16
CA TYR A 55 3.81 14.54 -23.66
C TYR A 55 3.81 13.06 -24.00
N LEU A 56 4.11 12.73 -25.26
CA LEU A 56 4.28 11.35 -25.71
C LEU A 56 5.76 10.96 -25.60
N LYS A 57 6.03 9.87 -24.92
CA LYS A 57 7.35 9.28 -24.76
C LYS A 57 7.21 7.76 -24.78
N ASP A 58 8.26 7.08 -25.26
CA ASP A 58 8.36 5.61 -25.18
C ASP A 58 8.54 5.14 -23.72
N SER A 59 9.00 6.05 -22.85
CA SER A 59 9.13 5.82 -21.40
C SER A 59 9.13 7.15 -20.65
N TYR A 60 8.43 7.17 -19.52
CA TYR A 60 8.43 8.28 -18.55
C TYR A 60 9.43 8.04 -17.41
N LEU A 61 10.11 6.88 -17.41
CA LEU A 61 11.12 6.58 -16.40
C LEU A 61 12.35 7.48 -16.58
N VAL A 62 12.77 8.08 -15.48
CA VAL A 62 13.99 8.90 -15.38
C VAL A 62 15.12 8.03 -14.84
N ASP A 63 16.26 8.00 -15.53
CA ASP A 63 17.43 7.25 -15.08
C ASP A 63 18.08 7.93 -13.86
N ALA A 64 17.85 7.35 -12.70
CA ALA A 64 18.43 7.77 -11.43
C ALA A 64 19.11 6.57 -10.74
N LYS A 65 20.22 6.85 -10.07
CA LYS A 65 21.03 5.83 -9.39
C LYS A 65 21.46 6.30 -8.01
N VAL A 66 21.63 5.38 -7.09
CA VAL A 66 22.17 5.66 -5.76
C VAL A 66 23.31 4.67 -5.45
N PRO A 67 24.49 4.83 -6.08
CA PRO A 67 25.63 3.98 -5.82
C PRO A 67 26.16 4.18 -4.40
N ARG A 68 26.75 3.12 -3.85
CA ARG A 68 27.42 3.12 -2.56
C ARG A 68 28.94 3.16 -2.73
N PHE A 69 29.59 3.90 -1.85
CA PHE A 69 31.03 3.75 -1.62
C PHE A 69 31.30 2.52 -0.73
N GLY A 70 32.55 2.05 -0.70
CA GLY A 70 32.93 0.89 0.13
C GLY A 70 32.69 1.09 1.64
N SER A 71 32.61 2.35 2.10
CA SER A 71 32.24 2.75 3.46
C SER A 71 30.72 2.66 3.76
N GLY A 72 29.88 2.33 2.73
CA GLY A 72 28.43 2.32 2.85
C GLY A 72 27.74 3.66 2.55
N GLU A 73 28.48 4.75 2.45
CA GLU A 73 27.92 6.05 2.04
C GLU A 73 27.38 5.98 0.61
N GLY A 74 26.28 6.70 0.36
CA GLY A 74 25.67 6.76 -0.97
C GLY A 74 25.64 8.16 -1.54
N LYS A 75 25.45 8.28 -2.85
CA LYS A 75 25.14 9.54 -3.53
C LYS A 75 24.01 9.36 -4.53
N GLY A 76 23.11 10.35 -4.63
CA GLY A 76 22.08 10.40 -5.67
C GLY A 76 22.68 10.92 -6.99
N ILE A 77 22.32 10.27 -8.10
CA ILE A 77 22.70 10.67 -9.45
C ILE A 77 21.46 10.62 -10.32
N ILE A 78 21.21 11.68 -11.11
CA ILE A 78 20.19 11.71 -12.15
C ILE A 78 20.90 11.94 -13.48
N ASN A 79 20.76 11.00 -14.41
CA ASN A 79 21.52 10.98 -15.66
C ASN A 79 20.86 11.76 -16.81
N GLN A 80 19.73 12.43 -16.55
CA GLN A 80 19.03 13.25 -17.52
C GLN A 80 18.46 14.51 -16.89
N SER A 81 18.09 15.50 -17.71
CA SER A 81 17.45 16.71 -17.21
C SER A 81 16.03 16.43 -16.73
N VAL A 82 15.70 16.92 -15.54
CA VAL A 82 14.35 16.93 -14.98
C VAL A 82 13.81 18.35 -14.83
N ARG A 83 14.41 19.32 -15.57
CA ARG A 83 14.01 20.71 -15.49
C ARG A 83 12.60 20.91 -16.01
N GLY A 84 11.74 21.42 -15.16
CA GLY A 84 10.34 21.71 -15.47
C GLY A 84 9.43 20.50 -15.47
N ASP A 85 9.96 19.30 -15.16
CA ASP A 85 9.15 18.08 -15.06
C ASP A 85 8.20 18.14 -13.84
N ASP A 86 7.03 17.56 -14.02
CA ASP A 86 6.18 17.07 -12.92
C ASP A 86 6.71 15.70 -12.53
N LEU A 87 7.46 15.65 -11.42
CA LEU A 87 8.31 14.53 -11.06
C LEU A 87 7.69 13.69 -9.94
N TYR A 88 7.53 12.40 -10.21
CA TYR A 88 7.07 11.40 -9.24
C TYR A 88 8.24 10.52 -8.84
N ILE A 89 8.47 10.34 -7.53
CA ILE A 89 9.55 9.50 -7.01
C ILE A 89 8.92 8.37 -6.21
N LEU A 90 9.10 7.12 -6.68
CA LEU A 90 8.59 5.92 -6.05
C LEU A 90 9.68 5.24 -5.23
N THR A 91 9.34 4.82 -4.00
CA THR A 91 10.23 4.05 -3.13
C THR A 91 9.45 3.06 -2.28
N ASP A 92 9.95 1.82 -2.21
CA ASP A 92 9.56 0.84 -1.20
C ASP A 92 10.63 0.82 -0.11
N VAL A 93 10.30 1.33 1.07
CA VAL A 93 11.25 1.40 2.19
C VAL A 93 11.41 0.06 2.91
N THR A 94 10.63 -0.95 2.55
CA THR A 94 10.65 -2.26 3.23
C THR A 94 11.42 -3.34 2.48
N ASN A 95 11.95 -3.03 1.28
CA ASN A 95 12.58 -4.02 0.42
C ASN A 95 13.97 -4.44 0.91
N TYR A 96 14.00 -5.41 1.81
CA TYR A 96 15.24 -5.97 2.37
C TYR A 96 16.01 -6.90 1.42
N SER A 97 15.47 -7.18 0.21
CA SER A 97 16.17 -8.04 -0.76
C SER A 97 17.37 -7.36 -1.41
N LEU A 98 17.41 -6.02 -1.39
CA LEU A 98 18.51 -5.26 -1.91
C LEU A 98 19.69 -5.24 -0.93
N THR A 99 20.90 -5.33 -1.48
CA THR A 99 22.12 -5.37 -0.68
C THR A 99 23.17 -4.40 -1.22
N TYR A 100 24.10 -4.02 -0.36
CA TYR A 100 25.30 -3.28 -0.72
C TYR A 100 26.50 -3.77 0.09
N SER A 101 27.70 -3.45 -0.38
CA SER A 101 28.93 -3.75 0.36
C SER A 101 29.23 -2.65 1.38
N LEU A 102 29.44 -3.02 2.63
CA LEU A 102 29.88 -2.16 3.72
C LEU A 102 31.16 -2.73 4.30
N CYS A 103 32.30 -2.09 4.05
CA CYS A 103 33.63 -2.54 4.51
C CYS A 103 33.89 -4.03 4.19
N GLY A 104 33.45 -4.49 3.02
CA GLY A 104 33.60 -5.88 2.58
C GLY A 104 32.49 -6.84 3.03
N PHE A 105 31.58 -6.42 3.89
CA PHE A 105 30.43 -7.22 4.30
C PHE A 105 29.20 -6.93 3.41
N THR A 106 28.41 -7.96 3.16
CA THR A 106 27.11 -7.80 2.51
C THR A 106 26.09 -7.29 3.53
N ASN A 107 25.54 -6.12 3.29
CA ASN A 107 24.51 -5.51 4.13
C ASN A 107 23.19 -5.44 3.38
N HIS A 108 22.10 -5.88 4.01
CA HIS A 108 20.75 -5.70 3.48
C HIS A 108 20.29 -4.29 3.76
N MET A 109 19.61 -3.68 2.78
CA MET A 109 19.08 -2.34 2.95
C MET A 109 17.95 -2.32 3.99
N SER A 110 18.10 -1.46 4.98
CA SER A 110 17.08 -1.15 5.98
C SER A 110 16.07 -0.11 5.46
N PRO A 111 14.96 0.10 6.16
CA PRO A 111 14.07 1.24 5.87
C PRO A 111 14.78 2.60 5.87
N ASP A 112 15.76 2.77 6.78
CA ASP A 112 16.58 4.00 6.85
C ASP A 112 17.46 4.18 5.62
N ASP A 113 18.05 3.09 5.11
CA ASP A 113 18.83 3.12 3.87
C ASP A 113 17.98 3.58 2.69
N HIS A 114 16.78 3.04 2.54
CA HIS A 114 15.85 3.40 1.48
C HIS A 114 15.36 4.85 1.62
N PHE A 115 15.01 5.26 2.82
CA PHE A 115 14.56 6.62 3.09
C PHE A 115 15.69 7.64 2.85
N GLN A 116 16.92 7.31 3.23
CA GLN A 116 18.07 8.15 2.94
C GLN A 116 18.38 8.21 1.44
N ASP A 117 18.17 7.12 0.68
CA ASP A 117 18.33 7.11 -0.77
C ASP A 117 17.27 7.99 -1.47
N LEU A 118 16.03 7.97 -0.98
CA LEU A 118 15.00 8.89 -1.42
C LEU A 118 15.45 10.35 -1.27
N LYS A 119 15.95 10.72 -0.10
CA LYS A 119 16.47 12.08 0.15
C LYS A 119 17.64 12.45 -0.75
N ARG A 120 18.56 11.53 -1.01
CA ARG A 120 19.67 11.73 -1.96
C ARG A 120 19.19 12.04 -3.37
N VAL A 121 18.17 11.33 -3.83
CA VAL A 121 17.58 11.56 -5.16
C VAL A 121 16.85 12.91 -5.21
N ILE A 122 16.07 13.26 -4.20
CA ILE A 122 15.42 14.58 -4.10
C ILE A 122 16.48 15.69 -4.13
N ALA A 123 17.58 15.54 -3.38
CA ALA A 123 18.69 16.49 -3.40
C ALA A 123 19.35 16.60 -4.79
N ALA A 124 19.46 15.48 -5.51
CA ALA A 124 20.02 15.48 -6.88
C ALA A 124 19.12 16.17 -7.90
N VAL A 125 17.80 16.25 -7.70
CA VAL A 125 16.87 17.06 -8.49
C VAL A 125 17.26 18.55 -8.40
N GLY A 126 17.76 19.00 -7.25
CA GLY A 126 18.33 20.33 -7.04
C GLY A 126 17.34 21.46 -7.31
N GLY A 127 16.07 21.29 -6.99
CA GLY A 127 15.01 22.30 -7.17
C GLY A 127 14.68 22.61 -8.64
N LYS A 128 15.03 21.74 -9.61
CA LYS A 128 14.83 22.00 -11.03
C LYS A 128 13.51 21.47 -11.57
N ALA A 129 12.91 20.46 -10.91
CA ALA A 129 11.58 19.99 -11.24
C ALA A 129 10.53 21.08 -10.95
N ARG A 130 9.44 21.07 -11.67
CA ARG A 130 8.31 21.99 -11.43
C ARG A 130 7.56 21.59 -10.14
N ARG A 131 7.34 20.32 -9.95
CA ARG A 131 6.70 19.72 -8.77
C ARG A 131 7.36 18.39 -8.45
N ILE A 132 7.47 18.06 -7.18
CA ILE A 132 7.93 16.75 -6.72
C ILE A 132 6.81 16.11 -5.89
N THR A 133 6.36 14.95 -6.33
CA THR A 133 5.45 14.07 -5.61
C THR A 133 6.18 12.80 -5.22
N VAL A 134 6.19 12.46 -3.93
CA VAL A 134 6.74 11.20 -3.44
C VAL A 134 5.61 10.18 -3.32
N ILE A 135 5.79 9.02 -3.94
CA ILE A 135 4.91 7.85 -3.74
C ILE A 135 5.69 6.84 -2.91
N MET A 136 5.32 6.73 -1.66
CA MET A 136 5.92 5.81 -0.68
C MET A 136 4.80 4.91 -0.15
N PRO A 137 4.53 3.77 -0.82
CA PRO A 137 3.38 2.94 -0.52
C PRO A 137 3.30 2.55 0.94
N PHE A 138 4.36 1.98 1.51
CA PHE A 138 4.50 1.81 2.95
C PHE A 138 5.15 3.06 3.52
N LEU A 139 4.39 3.80 4.32
CA LEU A 139 4.89 5.05 4.89
C LEU A 139 6.01 4.77 5.90
N TYR A 140 7.17 5.37 5.67
CA TYR A 140 8.34 5.24 6.55
C TYR A 140 7.98 5.66 7.98
N GLU A 141 8.35 4.82 8.96
CA GLU A 141 8.06 5.00 10.38
C GLU A 141 6.58 5.18 10.74
N SER A 142 5.65 4.65 9.92
CA SER A 142 4.20 4.83 10.12
C SER A 142 3.69 4.34 11.47
N ARG A 143 4.35 3.35 12.08
CA ARG A 143 3.99 2.85 13.42
C ARG A 143 4.43 3.78 14.54
N GLN A 144 5.38 4.69 14.29
CA GLN A 144 5.82 5.73 15.21
C GLN A 144 5.08 7.05 14.96
N HIS A 145 3.74 6.99 14.92
CA HIS A 145 2.84 8.09 14.60
C HIS A 145 2.41 8.92 15.81
N LYS A 146 2.65 8.44 17.04
CA LYS A 146 2.28 9.10 18.29
C LYS A 146 3.30 8.81 19.37
N ARG A 147 3.31 9.65 20.41
CA ARG A 147 4.11 9.47 21.61
C ARG A 147 3.23 9.04 22.77
N THR A 148 3.69 8.10 23.57
CA THR A 148 3.10 7.71 24.84
C THR A 148 4.04 7.99 26.02
N GLY A 149 5.28 8.39 25.74
CA GLY A 149 6.32 8.68 26.72
C GLY A 149 7.46 9.50 26.11
N ARG A 150 8.69 9.22 26.53
CA ARG A 150 9.92 9.85 26.01
C ARG A 150 10.39 9.08 24.75
N GLU A 151 9.64 9.20 23.68
CA GLU A 151 9.85 8.53 22.43
C GLU A 151 10.09 9.55 21.32
N SER A 152 10.79 9.16 20.26
CA SER A 152 10.86 9.94 19.03
C SER A 152 9.50 9.97 18.33
N LEU A 153 9.31 10.89 17.40
CA LEU A 153 8.11 10.99 16.55
C LEU A 153 8.54 10.95 15.10
N ASP A 154 9.12 9.79 14.71
CA ASP A 154 9.89 9.66 13.48
C ASP A 154 9.05 9.82 12.22
N CYS A 155 7.78 9.35 12.23
CA CYS A 155 6.89 9.56 11.10
C CYS A 155 6.67 11.04 10.79
N ALA A 156 6.40 11.86 11.83
CA ALA A 156 6.20 13.30 11.66
C ALA A 156 7.47 14.01 11.19
N LEU A 157 8.62 13.63 11.75
CA LEU A 157 9.92 14.19 11.37
C LEU A 157 10.24 13.85 9.91
N ALA A 158 10.02 12.62 9.49
CA ALA A 158 10.24 12.18 8.11
C ALA A 158 9.38 12.97 7.10
N LEU A 159 8.10 13.18 7.41
CA LEU A 159 7.21 14.01 6.58
C LEU A 159 7.71 15.46 6.48
N GLN A 160 8.13 16.04 7.59
CA GLN A 160 8.69 17.40 7.63
C GLN A 160 10.01 17.49 6.86
N GLU A 161 10.89 16.51 6.99
CA GLU A 161 12.15 16.49 6.22
C GLU A 161 11.87 16.51 4.70
N LEU A 162 10.99 15.64 4.21
CA LEU A 162 10.65 15.59 2.80
C LEU A 162 10.06 16.91 2.29
N THR A 163 9.14 17.51 3.04
CA THR A 163 8.51 18.79 2.65
C THR A 163 9.49 19.94 2.70
N ASN A 164 10.42 19.97 3.67
CA ASN A 164 11.50 20.95 3.74
C ASN A 164 12.52 20.80 2.59
N MET A 165 12.62 19.62 2.00
CA MET A 165 13.42 19.38 0.80
C MET A 165 12.70 19.75 -0.50
N GLY A 166 11.48 20.30 -0.44
CA GLY A 166 10.72 20.76 -1.61
C GLY A 166 9.74 19.73 -2.18
N VAL A 167 9.41 18.68 -1.42
CA VAL A 167 8.31 17.77 -1.79
C VAL A 167 6.98 18.50 -1.57
N GLU A 168 6.14 18.53 -2.61
CA GLU A 168 4.82 19.17 -2.54
C GLU A 168 3.72 18.21 -2.13
N ASN A 169 3.80 16.95 -2.58
CA ASN A 169 2.79 15.94 -2.29
C ASN A 169 3.46 14.63 -1.86
N ILE A 170 2.85 13.97 -0.89
CA ILE A 170 3.22 12.64 -0.44
C ILE A 170 2.00 11.74 -0.57
N ILE A 171 2.14 10.64 -1.31
CA ILE A 171 1.11 9.63 -1.51
C ILE A 171 1.57 8.34 -0.86
N THR A 172 0.74 7.84 0.05
CA THR A 172 0.93 6.54 0.71
C THR A 172 -0.33 5.69 0.59
N PHE A 173 -0.24 4.44 0.98
CA PHE A 173 -1.38 3.53 0.96
C PHE A 173 -1.68 3.07 2.38
N ASP A 174 -2.94 3.06 2.74
CA ASP A 174 -3.46 2.50 3.99
C ASP A 174 -2.59 2.85 5.21
N ALA A 175 -2.31 4.15 5.39
CA ALA A 175 -1.48 4.64 6.48
C ALA A 175 -1.96 4.08 7.83
N HIS A 176 -1.02 3.61 8.65
CA HIS A 176 -1.31 3.03 9.97
C HIS A 176 -2.18 3.96 10.83
N ASP A 177 -1.89 5.26 10.77
CA ASP A 177 -2.74 6.32 11.32
C ASP A 177 -2.74 7.51 10.35
N PRO A 178 -3.87 7.81 9.66
CA PRO A 178 -3.92 8.89 8.67
C PRO A 178 -3.74 10.28 9.28
N ARG A 179 -3.84 10.44 10.61
CA ARG A 179 -3.63 11.72 11.29
C ARG A 179 -2.19 12.21 11.25
N VAL A 180 -1.23 11.37 10.78
CA VAL A 180 0.15 11.81 10.53
C VAL A 180 0.24 13.00 9.58
N GLN A 181 -0.76 13.18 8.70
CA GLN A 181 -0.88 14.37 7.82
C GLN A 181 -0.85 15.70 8.60
N ASN A 182 -1.25 15.71 9.88
CA ASN A 182 -1.24 16.89 10.72
C ASN A 182 0.18 17.43 10.96
N ALA A 183 1.24 16.66 10.68
CA ALA A 183 2.63 17.12 10.76
C ALA A 183 2.99 18.10 9.62
N ILE A 184 2.24 18.10 8.52
CA ILE A 184 2.52 18.87 7.31
C ILE A 184 1.25 19.55 6.75
N PRO A 185 0.53 20.37 7.53
CA PRO A 185 -0.83 20.82 7.20
C PRO A 185 -0.93 21.71 5.96
N LEU A 186 0.19 22.22 5.44
CA LEU A 186 0.24 23.07 4.25
C LEU A 186 0.75 22.35 2.99
N LYS A 187 0.89 21.02 3.04
CA LYS A 187 1.38 20.19 1.94
C LYS A 187 0.37 19.10 1.61
N GLY A 188 0.41 18.62 0.37
CA GLY A 188 -0.44 17.51 -0.05
C GLY A 188 -0.03 16.21 0.64
N PHE A 189 -1.00 15.53 1.24
CA PHE A 189 -0.83 14.19 1.78
C PHE A 189 -2.07 13.36 1.48
N GLU A 190 -1.86 12.25 0.80
CA GLU A 190 -2.94 11.34 0.43
C GLU A 190 -2.64 9.94 0.96
N THR A 191 -3.63 9.35 1.63
CA THR A 191 -3.59 7.94 1.99
C THR A 191 -4.67 7.19 1.22
N VAL A 192 -4.25 6.23 0.42
CA VAL A 192 -5.10 5.55 -0.57
C VAL A 192 -5.51 4.17 -0.05
N THR A 193 -6.80 3.86 -0.06
CA THR A 193 -7.25 2.52 0.35
C THR A 193 -7.25 1.54 -0.83
N PRO A 194 -6.74 0.31 -0.68
CA PRO A 194 -6.79 -0.74 -1.70
C PRO A 194 -8.10 -1.54 -1.72
N ALA A 195 -9.16 -1.07 -1.06
CA ALA A 195 -10.40 -1.81 -0.84
C ALA A 195 -11.02 -2.38 -2.12
N TYR A 196 -11.11 -1.57 -3.18
CA TYR A 196 -11.64 -2.03 -4.47
C TYR A 196 -10.83 -3.21 -5.03
N GLN A 197 -9.50 -3.12 -4.95
CA GLN A 197 -8.61 -4.15 -5.50
C GLN A 197 -8.69 -5.45 -4.69
N PHE A 198 -8.82 -5.37 -3.37
CA PHE A 198 -9.05 -6.56 -2.53
C PHE A 198 -10.36 -7.25 -2.87
N ILE A 199 -11.47 -6.51 -2.88
CA ILE A 199 -12.79 -7.05 -3.19
C ILE A 199 -12.81 -7.66 -4.59
N LYS A 200 -12.25 -6.94 -5.58
CA LYS A 200 -12.12 -7.43 -6.96
C LYS A 200 -11.33 -8.74 -7.02
N SER A 201 -10.17 -8.79 -6.36
CA SER A 201 -9.30 -9.97 -6.39
C SER A 201 -9.95 -11.17 -5.71
N LEU A 202 -10.65 -10.95 -4.61
CA LEU A 202 -11.37 -12.01 -3.90
C LEU A 202 -12.52 -12.56 -4.77
N LEU A 203 -13.35 -11.71 -5.36
CA LEU A 203 -14.43 -12.09 -6.27
C LEU A 203 -13.94 -12.82 -7.55
N GLN A 204 -12.72 -12.52 -8.00
CA GLN A 204 -12.12 -13.18 -9.17
C GLN A 204 -11.51 -14.55 -8.88
N LYS A 205 -11.09 -14.77 -7.65
CA LYS A 205 -10.34 -15.97 -7.26
C LYS A 205 -11.15 -16.96 -6.45
N GLU A 206 -12.22 -16.49 -5.79
CA GLU A 206 -13.05 -17.30 -4.91
C GLU A 206 -14.53 -17.17 -5.25
N THR A 207 -15.25 -18.29 -5.15
CA THR A 207 -16.71 -18.28 -5.19
C THR A 207 -17.22 -17.92 -3.80
N ILE A 208 -17.63 -16.68 -3.61
CA ILE A 208 -18.14 -16.13 -2.34
C ILE A 208 -19.52 -15.54 -2.55
N THR A 209 -20.29 -15.45 -1.48
CA THR A 209 -21.57 -14.73 -1.41
C THR A 209 -21.40 -13.57 -0.44
N VAL A 210 -21.61 -12.35 -0.94
CA VAL A 210 -21.39 -11.11 -0.19
C VAL A 210 -22.71 -10.61 0.37
N ASP A 211 -23.16 -11.23 1.45
CA ASP A 211 -24.31 -10.84 2.27
C ASP A 211 -24.06 -11.21 3.73
N SER A 212 -24.88 -10.68 4.65
CA SER A 212 -24.68 -10.88 6.10
C SER A 212 -24.96 -12.31 6.60
N ASP A 213 -25.64 -13.14 5.81
CA ASP A 213 -25.88 -14.53 6.17
C ASP A 213 -24.66 -15.41 5.88
N HIS A 214 -23.85 -15.04 4.87
CA HIS A 214 -22.77 -15.87 4.36
C HIS A 214 -21.39 -15.30 4.65
N MET A 215 -21.25 -14.00 4.92
CA MET A 215 -19.94 -13.37 5.09
C MET A 215 -19.93 -12.33 6.21
N MET A 216 -18.79 -12.20 6.88
CA MET A 216 -18.57 -11.20 7.94
C MET A 216 -17.19 -10.57 7.80
N ILE A 217 -17.11 -9.27 8.08
CA ILE A 217 -15.84 -8.55 8.19
C ILE A 217 -15.33 -8.66 9.62
N ILE A 218 -14.02 -8.91 9.77
CA ILE A 218 -13.39 -9.11 11.08
C ILE A 218 -12.25 -8.12 11.26
N SER A 219 -12.28 -7.38 12.36
CA SER A 219 -11.11 -6.65 12.85
C SER A 219 -10.26 -7.53 13.74
N PRO A 220 -8.95 -7.70 13.49
CA PRO A 220 -8.09 -8.54 14.30
C PRO A 220 -7.81 -7.96 15.68
N ASP A 221 -7.94 -6.65 15.85
CA ASP A 221 -7.78 -5.94 17.12
C ASP A 221 -8.46 -4.56 17.08
N GLU A 222 -8.27 -3.78 18.16
CA GLU A 222 -8.83 -2.45 18.29
C GLU A 222 -8.25 -1.44 17.27
N GLY A 223 -6.99 -1.62 16.90
CA GLY A 223 -6.29 -0.72 15.95
C GLY A 223 -6.85 -0.82 14.53
N GLY A 224 -7.26 -2.01 14.10
CA GLY A 224 -7.84 -2.27 12.77
C GLY A 224 -9.32 -1.90 12.63
N THR A 225 -10.00 -1.50 13.74
CA THR A 225 -11.47 -1.35 13.77
C THR A 225 -11.99 -0.35 12.74
N SER A 226 -11.39 0.81 12.60
CA SER A 226 -11.87 1.83 11.64
C SER A 226 -11.82 1.34 10.19
N ARG A 227 -10.79 0.57 9.85
CA ARG A 227 -10.63 -0.08 8.54
C ARG A 227 -11.72 -1.13 8.32
N ALA A 228 -11.92 -2.01 9.30
CA ALA A 228 -12.95 -3.05 9.23
C ALA A 228 -14.37 -2.44 9.14
N VAL A 229 -14.65 -1.36 9.88
CA VAL A 229 -15.92 -0.59 9.77
C VAL A 229 -16.12 -0.07 8.34
N TYR A 230 -15.07 0.47 7.71
CA TYR A 230 -15.18 0.93 6.33
C TYR A 230 -15.61 -0.21 5.37
N TYR A 231 -14.95 -1.37 5.44
CA TYR A 231 -15.32 -2.52 4.60
C TYR A 231 -16.72 -3.05 4.92
N SER A 232 -17.08 -3.15 6.19
CA SER A 232 -18.43 -3.54 6.63
C SER A 232 -19.51 -2.63 6.02
N ASN A 233 -19.34 -1.32 6.11
CA ASN A 233 -20.27 -0.35 5.56
C ASN A 233 -20.37 -0.42 4.04
N VAL A 234 -19.25 -0.48 3.34
CA VAL A 234 -19.24 -0.50 1.87
C VAL A 234 -19.83 -1.79 1.31
N LEU A 235 -19.61 -2.92 1.97
CA LEU A 235 -20.14 -4.21 1.54
C LEU A 235 -21.55 -4.50 2.10
N GLY A 236 -22.01 -3.76 3.12
CA GLY A 236 -23.25 -4.02 3.82
C GLY A 236 -23.23 -5.32 4.62
N LEU A 237 -22.08 -5.62 5.25
CA LEU A 237 -21.86 -6.84 6.01
C LEU A 237 -21.76 -6.56 7.51
N ASP A 238 -22.02 -7.57 8.31
CA ASP A 238 -21.78 -7.51 9.75
C ASP A 238 -20.29 -7.35 10.06
N LEU A 239 -20.00 -6.72 11.20
CA LEU A 239 -18.66 -6.53 11.74
C LEU A 239 -18.47 -7.37 13.00
N GLY A 240 -17.35 -8.10 13.04
CA GLY A 240 -16.83 -8.72 14.25
C GLY A 240 -15.46 -8.12 14.61
N MET A 241 -15.16 -8.08 15.89
CA MET A 241 -13.89 -7.54 16.39
C MET A 241 -13.31 -8.43 17.48
N PHE A 242 -12.01 -8.65 17.42
CA PHE A 242 -11.26 -9.22 18.54
C PHE A 242 -10.62 -8.11 19.36
N TYR A 243 -10.61 -8.30 20.68
CA TYR A 243 -9.84 -7.43 21.56
C TYR A 243 -9.02 -8.24 22.56
N LYS A 244 -7.85 -7.72 22.90
CA LYS A 244 -6.92 -8.36 23.81
C LYS A 244 -7.17 -7.87 25.22
N ARG A 245 -7.91 -8.66 26.03
CA ARG A 245 -8.04 -8.35 27.44
C ARG A 245 -6.71 -8.57 28.15
N ARG A 246 -6.17 -7.51 28.75
CA ARG A 246 -4.89 -7.54 29.46
C ARG A 246 -5.13 -7.59 30.97
N ASP A 247 -4.26 -8.34 31.68
CA ASP A 247 -4.22 -8.32 33.12
C ASP A 247 -3.38 -7.12 33.61
N TYR A 248 -4.04 -6.06 33.99
CA TYR A 248 -3.39 -4.87 34.51
C TYR A 248 -2.84 -5.02 35.92
N SER A 249 -3.14 -6.15 36.63
CA SER A 249 -2.62 -6.44 37.95
C SER A 249 -1.17 -6.95 37.92
N ARG A 250 -0.66 -7.34 36.73
CA ARG A 250 0.67 -7.96 36.58
C ARG A 250 1.43 -7.30 35.43
N ILE A 251 2.74 -7.19 35.61
CA ILE A 251 3.67 -6.78 34.54
C ILE A 251 4.67 -7.91 34.33
N VAL A 252 4.72 -8.45 33.12
CA VAL A 252 5.67 -9.49 32.70
C VAL A 252 6.47 -8.95 31.54
N ASN A 253 7.80 -8.90 31.67
CA ASN A 253 8.71 -8.34 30.65
C ASN A 253 8.31 -6.91 30.20
N GLY A 254 7.90 -6.06 31.17
CA GLY A 254 7.53 -4.68 30.89
C GLY A 254 6.15 -4.48 30.23
N ARG A 255 5.34 -5.54 30.10
CA ARG A 255 4.00 -5.50 29.50
C ARG A 255 2.98 -6.22 30.37
N ASN A 256 1.73 -5.76 30.30
CA ASN A 256 0.61 -6.47 30.91
C ASN A 256 0.28 -7.72 30.07
N PRO A 257 0.27 -8.94 30.65
CA PRO A 257 -0.01 -10.16 29.92
C PRO A 257 -1.43 -10.18 29.36
N ILE A 258 -1.59 -10.75 28.16
CA ILE A 258 -2.89 -10.98 27.54
C ILE A 258 -3.51 -12.19 28.23
N VAL A 259 -4.71 -12.02 28.81
CA VAL A 259 -5.42 -13.10 29.52
C VAL A 259 -6.52 -13.74 28.68
N ALA A 260 -7.04 -13.02 27.68
CA ALA A 260 -8.04 -13.56 26.76
C ALA A 260 -8.08 -12.78 25.45
N HIS A 261 -8.39 -13.48 24.37
CA HIS A 261 -8.85 -12.91 23.11
C HIS A 261 -10.38 -13.01 23.11
N GLU A 262 -11.06 -11.91 23.34
CA GLU A 262 -12.52 -11.86 23.35
C GLU A 262 -13.04 -11.38 22.00
N PHE A 263 -14.14 -11.98 21.55
CA PHE A 263 -14.80 -11.65 20.30
C PHE A 263 -16.09 -10.88 20.56
N LEU A 264 -16.24 -9.77 19.90
CA LEU A 264 -17.45 -8.94 19.87
C LEU A 264 -18.04 -9.00 18.46
N GLY A 265 -19.27 -9.45 18.35
CA GLY A 265 -19.98 -9.54 17.07
C GLY A 265 -21.05 -10.63 17.11
N SER A 266 -21.81 -10.75 16.00
CA SER A 266 -22.76 -11.85 15.80
C SER A 266 -22.03 -13.17 15.51
N SER A 267 -22.78 -14.29 15.44
CA SER A 267 -22.17 -15.61 15.18
C SER A 267 -21.47 -15.64 13.83
N VAL A 268 -20.27 -16.23 13.81
CA VAL A 268 -19.50 -16.51 12.59
C VAL A 268 -19.71 -17.93 12.06
N GLU A 269 -20.54 -18.75 12.76
CA GLU A 269 -20.78 -20.16 12.40
C GLU A 269 -21.32 -20.26 10.97
N GLY A 270 -20.64 -21.04 10.15
CA GLY A 270 -20.99 -21.25 8.74
C GLY A 270 -20.67 -20.11 7.78
N LYS A 271 -20.18 -18.96 8.26
CA LYS A 271 -19.86 -17.78 7.44
C LYS A 271 -18.41 -17.78 6.97
N ASP A 272 -18.16 -17.13 5.86
CA ASP A 272 -16.82 -16.73 5.43
C ASP A 272 -16.41 -15.48 6.21
N CYS A 273 -15.22 -15.50 6.79
CA CYS A 273 -14.69 -14.39 7.55
C CYS A 273 -13.57 -13.72 6.80
N LEU A 274 -13.69 -12.42 6.51
CA LEU A 274 -12.64 -11.60 5.92
C LEU A 274 -11.99 -10.76 7.02
N VAL A 275 -10.81 -11.17 7.46
CA VAL A 275 -10.00 -10.45 8.46
C VAL A 275 -9.18 -9.39 7.75
N ILE A 276 -9.30 -8.13 8.18
CA ILE A 276 -8.68 -6.99 7.49
C ILE A 276 -7.77 -6.21 8.44
N ASP A 277 -6.53 -5.96 7.98
CA ASP A 277 -5.56 -5.12 8.67
C ASP A 277 -4.74 -4.28 7.68
N ASP A 278 -3.90 -3.34 8.15
CA ASP A 278 -2.96 -2.61 7.30
C ASP A 278 -1.76 -3.48 6.91
N MET A 279 -1.24 -4.27 7.84
CA MET A 279 -0.06 -5.09 7.58
C MET A 279 -0.09 -6.45 8.28
N ILE A 280 0.52 -7.43 7.62
CA ILE A 280 0.95 -8.67 8.24
C ILE A 280 2.46 -8.53 8.54
N SER A 281 2.82 -8.29 9.81
CA SER A 281 4.21 -8.26 10.26
C SER A 281 4.72 -9.67 10.53
N SER A 282 4.76 -10.15 11.77
CA SER A 282 5.03 -11.56 12.07
C SER A 282 3.88 -12.49 11.70
N GLY A 283 2.67 -11.95 11.60
CA GLY A 283 1.44 -12.69 11.32
C GLY A 283 0.76 -13.32 12.55
N GLU A 284 1.40 -13.33 13.71
CA GLU A 284 0.87 -14.02 14.91
C GLU A 284 -0.55 -13.57 15.26
N SER A 285 -0.80 -12.25 15.31
CA SER A 285 -2.14 -11.75 15.65
C SER A 285 -3.22 -12.21 14.67
N MET A 286 -2.93 -12.22 13.37
CA MET A 286 -3.89 -12.65 12.36
C MET A 286 -4.10 -14.17 12.38
N LEU A 287 -3.05 -14.95 12.63
CA LEU A 287 -3.13 -16.40 12.74
C LEU A 287 -3.91 -16.81 14.00
N ASP A 288 -3.68 -16.14 15.14
CA ASP A 288 -4.47 -16.38 16.37
C ASP A 288 -5.95 -16.09 16.14
N VAL A 289 -6.27 -14.99 15.47
CA VAL A 289 -7.65 -14.65 15.08
C VAL A 289 -8.25 -15.72 14.17
N ALA A 290 -7.51 -16.20 13.18
CA ALA A 290 -7.97 -17.26 12.29
C ALA A 290 -8.30 -18.56 13.07
N ALA A 291 -7.43 -18.98 13.99
CA ALA A 291 -7.68 -20.14 14.84
C ALA A 291 -8.93 -19.96 15.71
N GLU A 292 -9.11 -18.78 16.31
CA GLU A 292 -10.30 -18.46 17.11
C GLU A 292 -11.60 -18.46 16.28
N LEU A 293 -11.56 -17.95 15.04
CA LEU A 293 -12.69 -18.01 14.12
C LEU A 293 -13.05 -19.45 13.74
N LYS A 294 -12.06 -20.32 13.49
CA LYS A 294 -12.29 -21.74 13.19
C LYS A 294 -12.85 -22.49 14.39
N LYS A 295 -12.41 -22.20 15.63
CA LYS A 295 -13.04 -22.74 16.86
C LYS A 295 -14.51 -22.33 16.97
N ARG A 296 -14.89 -21.16 16.44
CA ARG A 296 -16.27 -20.66 16.37
C ARG A 296 -17.02 -21.14 15.13
N LYS A 297 -16.44 -22.13 14.42
CA LYS A 297 -17.01 -22.82 13.25
C LYS A 297 -17.19 -21.90 12.03
N ALA A 298 -16.33 -20.89 11.84
CA ALA A 298 -16.26 -20.15 10.58
C ALA A 298 -16.01 -21.13 9.42
N ARG A 299 -16.72 -20.94 8.30
CA ARG A 299 -16.59 -21.79 7.12
C ARG A 299 -15.20 -21.63 6.49
N ARG A 300 -14.87 -20.43 6.09
CA ARG A 300 -13.56 -20.04 5.52
C ARG A 300 -13.03 -18.79 6.21
N VAL A 301 -11.71 -18.67 6.24
CA VAL A 301 -11.01 -17.51 6.79
C VAL A 301 -10.07 -16.95 5.75
N PHE A 302 -10.33 -15.71 5.34
CA PHE A 302 -9.52 -14.94 4.43
C PHE A 302 -8.79 -13.86 5.22
N LEU A 303 -7.48 -13.76 5.06
CA LEU A 303 -6.65 -12.71 5.67
C LEU A 303 -6.29 -11.69 4.60
N ALA A 304 -6.62 -10.44 4.80
CA ALA A 304 -6.29 -9.37 3.86
C ALA A 304 -5.55 -8.24 4.56
N SER A 305 -4.42 -7.82 4.00
CA SER A 305 -3.71 -6.64 4.47
C SER A 305 -3.01 -5.92 3.32
N SER A 306 -2.88 -4.61 3.45
CA SER A 306 -2.21 -3.81 2.42
C SER A 306 -0.74 -4.23 2.27
N PHE A 307 -0.07 -4.58 3.37
CA PHE A 307 1.34 -4.90 3.37
C PHE A 307 1.62 -6.27 3.99
N GLY A 308 2.21 -7.16 3.19
CA GLY A 308 2.66 -8.48 3.64
C GLY A 308 4.15 -8.47 3.91
N LEU A 309 4.57 -8.14 5.13
CA LEU A 309 5.98 -8.12 5.51
C LEU A 309 6.53 -9.52 5.81
N PHE A 310 5.74 -10.38 6.43
CA PHE A 310 6.09 -11.75 6.79
C PHE A 310 7.45 -11.88 7.47
N THR A 311 7.69 -11.04 8.48
CA THR A 311 9.02 -10.88 9.13
C THR A 311 9.58 -12.15 9.75
N ASN A 312 8.73 -13.13 10.07
CA ASN A 312 9.12 -14.41 10.66
C ASN A 312 9.04 -15.58 9.65
N GLY A 313 9.05 -15.27 8.33
CA GLY A 313 8.93 -16.29 7.30
C GLY A 313 7.50 -16.77 7.05
N LEU A 314 7.36 -17.83 6.28
CA LEU A 314 6.07 -18.35 5.81
C LEU A 314 5.66 -19.68 6.47
N GLU A 315 6.53 -20.30 7.23
CA GLU A 315 6.35 -21.66 7.77
C GLU A 315 5.08 -21.79 8.62
N LYS A 316 4.80 -20.80 9.48
CA LYS A 316 3.56 -20.80 10.28
C LYS A 316 2.31 -20.68 9.41
N PHE A 317 2.35 -19.88 8.34
CA PHE A 317 1.24 -19.74 7.41
C PHE A 317 1.01 -21.03 6.61
N ASP A 318 2.09 -21.69 6.20
CA ASP A 318 2.02 -22.99 5.53
C ASP A 318 1.33 -24.02 6.43
N GLN A 319 1.70 -24.08 7.73
CA GLN A 319 1.10 -24.96 8.71
C GLN A 319 -0.39 -24.66 8.90
N TYR A 320 -0.75 -23.39 9.12
CA TYR A 320 -2.15 -22.98 9.31
C TYR A 320 -3.02 -23.25 8.09
N TYR A 321 -2.46 -23.15 6.88
CA TYR A 321 -3.14 -23.52 5.66
C TYR A 321 -3.36 -25.04 5.56
N GLN A 322 -2.34 -25.85 5.88
CA GLN A 322 -2.44 -27.31 5.90
C GLN A 322 -3.45 -27.80 6.94
N ASP A 323 -3.51 -27.16 8.09
CA ASP A 323 -4.46 -27.46 9.16
C ASP A 323 -5.88 -26.93 8.89
N GLY A 324 -6.10 -26.26 7.74
CA GLY A 324 -7.39 -25.68 7.37
C GLY A 324 -7.84 -24.50 8.23
N MET A 325 -6.90 -23.84 8.92
CA MET A 325 -7.19 -22.67 9.76
C MET A 325 -7.32 -21.39 8.94
N ILE A 326 -6.65 -21.32 7.79
CA ILE A 326 -6.75 -20.22 6.82
C ILE A 326 -7.02 -20.78 5.44
N ASP A 327 -7.75 -20.05 4.62
CA ASP A 327 -8.08 -20.44 3.24
C ASP A 327 -7.32 -19.60 2.22
N ARG A 328 -7.23 -18.28 2.41
CA ARG A 328 -6.44 -17.37 1.55
C ARG A 328 -5.80 -16.24 2.35
N ILE A 329 -4.68 -15.77 1.80
CA ILE A 329 -4.01 -14.55 2.22
C ILE A 329 -3.92 -13.61 1.02
N LEU A 330 -4.40 -12.39 1.18
CA LEU A 330 -4.37 -11.34 0.17
C LEU A 330 -3.45 -10.23 0.65
N THR A 331 -2.40 -9.92 -0.09
CA THR A 331 -1.63 -8.69 0.11
C THR A 331 -1.32 -8.02 -1.22
N THR A 332 -0.98 -6.75 -1.17
CA THR A 332 -0.70 -5.99 -2.39
C THR A 332 0.75 -6.14 -2.86
N ASN A 333 0.99 -5.81 -4.13
CA ASN A 333 2.34 -5.67 -4.69
C ASN A 333 2.96 -4.27 -4.44
N LEU A 334 2.49 -3.56 -3.44
CA LEU A 334 2.98 -2.23 -3.06
C LEU A 334 4.37 -2.26 -2.42
N ILE A 335 4.73 -3.39 -1.83
CA ILE A 335 6.04 -3.67 -1.24
C ILE A 335 6.62 -4.95 -1.83
N TYR A 336 7.89 -5.18 -1.55
CA TYR A 336 8.60 -6.37 -2.01
C TYR A 336 7.88 -7.66 -1.59
N GLN A 337 7.71 -8.55 -2.55
CA GLN A 337 7.13 -9.88 -2.37
C GLN A 337 8.17 -10.92 -2.73
N THR A 338 8.43 -11.87 -1.82
CA THR A 338 9.40 -12.94 -2.09
C THR A 338 8.90 -13.86 -3.21
N PRO A 339 9.80 -14.40 -4.05
CA PRO A 339 9.42 -15.40 -5.05
C PRO A 339 8.75 -16.65 -4.46
N GLU A 340 9.07 -16.97 -3.20
CA GLU A 340 8.45 -18.05 -2.46
C GLU A 340 6.97 -17.74 -2.17
N LEU A 341 6.67 -16.55 -1.62
CA LEU A 341 5.30 -16.11 -1.32
C LEU A 341 4.40 -16.19 -2.55
N LEU A 342 4.91 -15.70 -3.70
CA LEU A 342 4.15 -15.68 -4.95
C LEU A 342 3.76 -17.06 -5.48
N LYS A 343 4.40 -18.14 -5.01
CA LYS A 343 4.11 -19.53 -5.38
C LYS A 343 3.18 -20.25 -4.40
N LYS A 344 2.87 -19.66 -3.26
CA LYS A 344 2.04 -20.32 -2.24
C LYS A 344 0.59 -20.47 -2.76
N PRO A 345 -0.04 -21.66 -2.60
CA PRO A 345 -1.38 -21.92 -3.11
C PRO A 345 -2.47 -21.10 -2.41
N TYR A 346 -2.21 -20.64 -1.19
CA TYR A 346 -3.12 -19.79 -0.42
C TYR A 346 -2.95 -18.31 -0.69
N TYR A 347 -1.96 -17.91 -1.49
CA TYR A 347 -1.63 -16.51 -1.67
C TYR A 347 -2.32 -15.89 -2.88
N ILE A 348 -2.91 -14.73 -2.69
CA ILE A 348 -3.49 -13.91 -3.75
C ILE A 348 -2.74 -12.57 -3.78
N ASN A 349 -1.98 -12.36 -4.85
CA ASN A 349 -1.32 -11.08 -5.11
C ASN A 349 -2.34 -10.06 -5.66
N VAL A 350 -2.52 -8.96 -4.96
CA VAL A 350 -3.41 -7.86 -5.34
C VAL A 350 -2.61 -6.78 -6.04
N ASP A 351 -2.73 -6.69 -7.37
CA ASP A 351 -1.94 -5.76 -8.19
C ASP A 351 -2.50 -4.33 -8.14
N MET A 352 -1.68 -3.41 -7.63
CA MET A 352 -1.97 -1.98 -7.49
C MET A 352 -1.38 -1.13 -8.61
N SER A 353 -0.57 -1.70 -9.52
CA SER A 353 0.20 -0.96 -10.52
C SER A 353 -0.67 -0.07 -11.39
N LYS A 354 -1.79 -0.60 -11.89
CA LYS A 354 -2.75 0.16 -12.71
C LYS A 354 -3.34 1.34 -11.95
N TYR A 355 -3.60 1.14 -10.66
CA TYR A 355 -4.22 2.18 -9.84
C TYR A 355 -3.25 3.33 -9.55
N ILE A 356 -1.98 3.01 -9.26
CA ILE A 356 -0.94 4.03 -9.12
C ILE A 356 -0.73 4.80 -10.43
N ALA A 357 -0.71 4.09 -11.55
CA ALA A 357 -0.61 4.73 -12.86
C ALA A 357 -1.76 5.72 -13.11
N LEU A 358 -3.00 5.38 -12.74
CA LEU A 358 -4.15 6.29 -12.82
C LEU A 358 -3.97 7.53 -11.94
N ILE A 359 -3.51 7.36 -10.71
CA ILE A 359 -3.25 8.48 -9.80
C ILE A 359 -2.20 9.42 -10.41
N ILE A 360 -1.08 8.88 -10.88
CA ILE A 360 0.00 9.68 -11.50
C ILE A 360 -0.50 10.43 -12.73
N ASP A 361 -1.17 9.74 -13.64
CA ASP A 361 -1.63 10.34 -14.89
C ASP A 361 -2.71 11.41 -14.65
N THR A 362 -3.62 11.17 -13.70
CA THR A 362 -4.65 12.15 -13.30
C THR A 362 -4.04 13.39 -12.66
N LEU A 363 -3.11 13.22 -11.72
CA LEU A 363 -2.44 14.33 -11.05
C LEU A 363 -1.53 15.12 -12.00
N ASN A 364 -0.87 14.43 -12.94
CA ASN A 364 -0.06 15.11 -13.96
C ASN A 364 -0.92 16.03 -14.82
N HIS A 365 -2.17 15.66 -15.10
CA HIS A 365 -3.14 16.52 -15.81
C HIS A 365 -3.83 17.54 -14.91
N ASP A 366 -3.34 17.76 -13.69
CA ASP A 366 -3.88 18.72 -12.72
C ASP A 366 -5.38 18.51 -12.43
N THR A 367 -5.79 17.24 -12.43
CA THR A 367 -7.18 16.83 -12.25
C THR A 367 -7.35 16.20 -10.86
N SER A 368 -8.51 16.43 -10.25
CA SER A 368 -8.85 15.86 -8.95
C SER A 368 -8.85 14.33 -8.95
N ILE A 369 -8.23 13.74 -7.95
CA ILE A 369 -8.24 12.28 -7.72
C ILE A 369 -9.34 11.82 -6.75
N SER A 370 -10.25 12.71 -6.32
CA SER A 370 -11.30 12.39 -5.33
C SER A 370 -12.12 11.16 -5.71
N GLU A 371 -12.50 11.00 -6.98
CA GLU A 371 -13.20 9.82 -7.48
C GLU A 371 -12.34 8.53 -7.45
N LEU A 372 -11.02 8.68 -7.50
CA LEU A 372 -10.10 7.55 -7.33
C LEU A 372 -9.97 7.17 -5.87
N LEU A 373 -9.98 8.15 -4.96
CA LEU A 373 -9.87 7.93 -3.53
C LEU A 373 -11.16 7.35 -2.93
N ASP A 374 -12.33 7.65 -3.53
CA ASP A 374 -13.61 7.04 -3.13
C ASP A 374 -14.00 5.89 -4.08
N PRO A 375 -13.74 4.64 -3.71
CA PRO A 375 -14.01 3.50 -4.56
C PRO A 375 -15.44 2.95 -4.46
N ILE A 376 -16.36 3.56 -3.68
CA ILE A 376 -17.68 3.00 -3.36
C ILE A 376 -18.48 2.65 -4.62
N GLU A 377 -18.60 3.56 -5.57
CA GLU A 377 -19.31 3.28 -6.81
C GLU A 377 -18.68 2.15 -7.64
N ARG A 378 -17.34 2.08 -7.67
CA ARG A 378 -16.62 1.02 -8.38
C ARG A 378 -16.84 -0.33 -7.70
N ILE A 379 -16.86 -0.35 -6.36
CA ILE A 379 -17.15 -1.55 -5.57
C ILE A 379 -18.59 -2.00 -5.86
N ASN A 380 -19.56 -1.11 -5.82
CA ASN A 380 -20.95 -1.46 -6.12
C ASN A 380 -21.10 -2.04 -7.55
N ARG A 381 -20.46 -1.44 -8.53
CA ARG A 381 -20.47 -1.95 -9.92
C ARG A 381 -19.87 -3.35 -10.06
N ILE A 382 -18.76 -3.63 -9.36
CA ILE A 382 -18.17 -4.96 -9.42
C ILE A 382 -19.03 -5.99 -8.68
N LEU A 383 -19.63 -5.65 -7.55
CA LEU A 383 -20.58 -6.52 -6.85
C LEU A 383 -21.77 -6.89 -7.74
N MET A 384 -22.38 -5.92 -8.45
CA MET A 384 -23.44 -6.18 -9.42
C MET A 384 -22.97 -7.11 -10.55
N LYS A 385 -21.76 -6.87 -11.09
CA LYS A 385 -21.19 -7.71 -12.15
C LYS A 385 -21.05 -9.17 -11.74
N TYR A 386 -20.77 -9.45 -10.47
CA TYR A 386 -20.65 -10.80 -9.91
C TYR A 386 -21.96 -11.30 -9.26
N GLY A 387 -23.09 -10.62 -9.47
CA GLY A 387 -24.39 -11.03 -8.95
C GLY A 387 -24.52 -10.96 -7.42
N GLN A 388 -23.69 -10.17 -6.75
CA GLN A 388 -23.65 -10.03 -5.28
C GLN A 388 -24.57 -8.93 -4.75
N LYS A 389 -24.99 -8.01 -5.61
CA LYS A 389 -26.00 -6.97 -5.35
C LYS A 389 -26.94 -6.88 -6.54
N LYS A 390 -28.23 -6.60 -6.26
CA LYS A 390 -29.24 -6.28 -7.28
C LYS A 390 -29.25 -4.79 -7.61
#